data_a342b5d909f053482937d53db0543560
#
_entry.id   a342b5d909f053482937d53db0543560
#
_cell.length_a   1.000
_cell.length_b   1.000
_cell.length_c   1.000
_cell.angle_alpha   90.00
_cell.angle_beta   90.00
_cell.angle_gamma   90.00
#
_symmetry.space_group_name_H-M   'P 1'
#
loop_
_entity.id
_entity.type
_entity.pdbx_description
1 polymer ?
#
loop_
_entity_poly.entity_id
_entity_poly.type
_entity_poly.pdbx_seq_one_letter_code
_entity_poly.pdbx_strand_id
1 'polypeptide(L)'
;MTDFFHSFVNNFLSFFSWEVLSETLTDPVNWGIIGTLVILEGLLSADNALVLAVMVKHLPKEQQKKALFYGLIGAYIFRFVAIGVGTFLVQITWIKVLGGAYLLWIAISNLFFKKHEEDENGEVKNKGLSFWRTVLAVEVMDIAFSVDSVLAAFGVSEKVWVLFLGGILGVLMMRGVAQVFLKLIDKIPELERTAFILIIIIGLKMIAGAFGFEVSHVLFFSVIIVLFVGTIVLSLLRNKNKSESTN
;
A
#
# COMPACT_ATOMS: atom_id res chain seq x y z
N MET A 1 22.71 23.19 7.24
CA MET A 1 21.38 23.61 7.73
C MET A 1 20.75 24.69 6.86
N THR A 2 21.51 25.69 6.42
CA THR A 2 21.04 26.75 5.51
C THR A 2 20.54 26.20 4.16
N ASP A 3 21.27 25.27 3.55
CA ASP A 3 20.93 24.70 2.24
C ASP A 3 19.65 23.85 2.28
N PHE A 4 19.42 23.13 3.38
CA PHE A 4 18.17 22.41 3.61
C PHE A 4 16.98 23.36 3.68
N PHE A 5 17.09 24.42 4.46
CA PHE A 5 16.01 25.39 4.61
C PHE A 5 15.69 26.10 3.29
N HIS A 6 16.72 26.45 2.52
CA HIS A 6 16.55 27.02 1.18
C HIS A 6 15.87 26.05 0.20
N SER A 7 16.29 24.79 0.15
CA SER A 7 15.64 23.77 -0.71
C SER A 7 14.18 23.54 -0.31
N PHE A 8 13.91 23.45 1.00
CA PHE A 8 12.55 23.31 1.52
C PHE A 8 11.66 24.47 1.11
N VAL A 9 12.11 25.71 1.34
CA VAL A 9 11.36 26.92 0.97
C VAL A 9 11.15 26.99 -0.54
N ASN A 10 12.15 26.72 -1.35
CA ASN A 10 12.03 26.74 -2.81
C ASN A 10 11.07 25.69 -3.34
N ASN A 11 11.11 24.46 -2.83
CA ASN A 11 10.18 23.39 -3.20
C ASN A 11 8.74 23.77 -2.84
N PHE A 12 8.51 24.32 -1.63
CA PHE A 12 7.19 24.78 -1.23
C PHE A 12 6.70 25.96 -2.07
N LEU A 13 7.55 26.94 -2.35
CA LEU A 13 7.19 28.07 -3.21
C LEU A 13 6.84 27.63 -4.64
N SER A 14 7.51 26.61 -5.15
CA SER A 14 7.22 26.03 -6.47
C SER A 14 5.82 25.42 -6.56
N PHE A 15 5.24 24.90 -5.47
CA PHE A 15 3.85 24.45 -5.43
C PHE A 15 2.84 25.60 -5.63
N PHE A 16 3.18 26.82 -5.24
CA PHE A 16 2.29 27.97 -5.34
C PHE A 16 2.56 28.81 -6.60
N SER A 17 3.52 28.41 -7.46
CA SER A 17 3.80 29.07 -8.72
C SER A 17 2.89 28.57 -9.83
N TRP A 18 2.01 29.45 -10.31
CA TRP A 18 1.14 29.15 -11.47
C TRP A 18 1.94 28.87 -12.74
N GLU A 19 3.08 29.54 -12.90
CA GLU A 19 3.99 29.36 -14.03
C GLU A 19 4.55 27.93 -14.07
N VAL A 20 5.06 27.44 -12.95
CA VAL A 20 5.59 26.07 -12.82
C VAL A 20 4.51 25.01 -13.05
N LEU A 21 3.29 25.24 -12.55
CA LEU A 21 2.16 24.36 -12.79
C LEU A 21 1.76 24.33 -14.26
N SER A 22 1.62 25.52 -14.90
CA SER A 22 1.21 25.59 -16.30
C SER A 22 2.26 24.99 -17.23
N GLU A 23 3.55 25.22 -17.00
CA GLU A 23 4.65 24.57 -17.72
C GLU A 23 4.59 23.04 -17.56
N THR A 24 4.34 22.56 -16.33
CA THR A 24 4.24 21.12 -16.08
C THR A 24 3.08 20.49 -16.86
N LEU A 25 1.92 21.15 -16.94
CA LEU A 25 0.74 20.61 -17.59
C LEU A 25 0.78 20.71 -19.11
N THR A 26 1.50 21.70 -19.67
CA THR A 26 1.56 21.94 -21.13
C THR A 26 2.68 21.18 -21.82
N ASP A 27 3.72 20.76 -21.11
CA ASP A 27 4.84 20.00 -21.68
C ASP A 27 4.51 18.49 -21.78
N PRO A 28 4.44 17.91 -23.01
CA PRO A 28 4.19 16.48 -23.19
C PRO A 28 5.23 15.56 -22.53
N VAL A 29 6.48 16.04 -22.39
CA VAL A 29 7.56 15.26 -21.75
C VAL A 29 7.23 15.04 -20.28
N ASN A 30 6.68 16.03 -19.59
CA ASN A 30 6.27 15.88 -18.20
C ASN A 30 5.18 14.82 -18.03
N TRP A 31 4.23 14.70 -18.95
CA TRP A 31 3.23 13.64 -18.92
C TRP A 31 3.82 12.25 -19.13
N GLY A 32 4.88 12.12 -19.96
CA GLY A 32 5.65 10.87 -20.10
C GLY A 32 6.32 10.48 -18.78
N ILE A 33 6.90 11.45 -18.07
CA ILE A 33 7.53 11.23 -16.76
C ILE A 33 6.46 10.89 -15.70
N ILE A 34 5.34 11.63 -15.67
CA ILE A 34 4.20 11.32 -14.77
C ILE A 34 3.70 9.90 -15.01
N GLY A 35 3.50 9.49 -16.26
CA GLY A 35 3.10 8.12 -16.60
C GLY A 35 4.11 7.09 -16.11
N THR A 36 5.41 7.36 -16.25
CA THR A 36 6.48 6.49 -15.72
C THR A 36 6.38 6.38 -14.20
N LEU A 37 6.20 7.48 -13.50
CA LEU A 37 6.03 7.49 -12.04
C LEU A 37 4.80 6.70 -11.59
N VAL A 38 3.68 6.82 -12.31
CA VAL A 38 2.45 6.03 -12.02
C VAL A 38 2.71 4.54 -12.18
N ILE A 39 3.41 4.12 -13.24
CA ILE A 39 3.77 2.72 -13.47
C ILE A 39 4.73 2.23 -12.38
N LEU A 40 5.76 3.00 -12.05
CA LEU A 40 6.70 2.68 -10.98
C LEU A 40 5.99 2.53 -9.63
N GLU A 41 5.12 3.47 -9.28
CA GLU A 41 4.31 3.39 -8.07
C GLU A 41 3.47 2.11 -8.06
N GLY A 42 2.80 1.78 -9.16
CA GLY A 42 2.02 0.56 -9.29
C GLY A 42 2.84 -0.71 -9.14
N LEU A 43 4.05 -0.73 -9.70
CA LEU A 43 4.96 -1.86 -9.55
C LEU A 43 5.54 -1.97 -8.13
N LEU A 44 5.91 -0.84 -7.53
CA LEU A 44 6.50 -0.81 -6.19
C LEU A 44 5.47 -1.03 -5.08
N SER A 45 4.21 -0.68 -5.32
CA SER A 45 3.14 -0.61 -4.30
C SER A 45 2.04 -1.66 -4.47
N ALA A 46 2.22 -2.66 -5.34
CA ALA A 46 1.22 -3.73 -5.51
C ALA A 46 1.03 -4.56 -4.22
N ASP A 47 2.10 -4.78 -3.48
CA ASP A 47 2.10 -5.41 -2.15
C ASP A 47 1.38 -4.53 -1.11
N ASN A 48 1.57 -3.21 -1.16
CA ASN A 48 0.89 -2.26 -0.29
C ASN A 48 -0.62 -2.31 -0.50
N ALA A 49 -1.08 -2.43 -1.76
CA ALA A 49 -2.50 -2.55 -2.08
C ALA A 49 -3.13 -3.80 -1.44
N LEU A 50 -2.41 -4.93 -1.41
CA LEU A 50 -2.85 -6.14 -0.73
C LEU A 50 -2.96 -5.94 0.79
N VAL A 51 -1.95 -5.33 1.40
CA VAL A 51 -1.96 -5.01 2.84
C VAL A 51 -3.16 -4.16 3.19
N LEU A 52 -3.40 -3.09 2.44
CA LEU A 52 -4.54 -2.20 2.67
C LEU A 52 -5.88 -2.91 2.52
N ALA A 53 -6.02 -3.78 1.52
CA ALA A 53 -7.22 -4.58 1.33
C ALA A 53 -7.51 -5.46 2.55
N VAL A 54 -6.49 -6.16 3.06
CA VAL A 54 -6.63 -7.02 4.25
C VAL A 54 -6.93 -6.21 5.51
N MET A 55 -6.27 -5.06 5.69
CA MET A 55 -6.49 -4.18 6.84
C MET A 55 -7.92 -3.67 6.94
N VAL A 56 -8.60 -3.37 5.82
CA VAL A 56 -9.98 -2.89 5.83
C VAL A 56 -11.01 -4.01 5.73
N LYS A 57 -10.62 -5.24 5.43
CA LYS A 57 -11.50 -6.40 5.18
C LYS A 57 -12.49 -6.66 6.30
N HIS A 58 -12.10 -6.46 7.56
CA HIS A 58 -12.94 -6.69 8.74
C HIS A 58 -14.08 -5.68 8.89
N LEU A 59 -14.02 -4.55 8.16
CA LEU A 59 -15.07 -3.53 8.17
C LEU A 59 -16.26 -3.93 7.28
N PRO A 60 -17.47 -3.43 7.54
CA PRO A 60 -18.60 -3.53 6.61
C PRO A 60 -18.24 -2.95 5.22
N LYS A 61 -18.79 -3.52 4.15
CA LYS A 61 -18.41 -3.17 2.75
C LYS A 61 -18.45 -1.67 2.44
N GLU A 62 -19.44 -0.95 2.98
CA GLU A 62 -19.52 0.51 2.81
C GLU A 62 -18.41 1.25 3.54
N GLN A 63 -18.03 0.77 4.72
CA GLN A 63 -16.95 1.34 5.51
C GLN A 63 -15.58 1.01 4.92
N GLN A 64 -15.39 -0.13 4.27
CA GLN A 64 -14.15 -0.47 3.55
C GLN A 64 -13.81 0.60 2.51
N LYS A 65 -14.77 0.97 1.67
CA LYS A 65 -14.57 2.02 0.65
C LYS A 65 -14.26 3.38 1.28
N LYS A 66 -14.99 3.73 2.35
CA LYS A 66 -14.77 4.99 3.08
C LYS A 66 -13.40 5.02 3.74
N ALA A 67 -12.96 3.93 4.37
CA ALA A 67 -11.65 3.84 4.99
C ALA A 67 -10.51 4.00 3.96
N LEU A 68 -10.61 3.34 2.81
CA LEU A 68 -9.67 3.52 1.72
C LEU A 68 -9.69 4.96 1.15
N PHE A 69 -10.85 5.61 1.10
CA PHE A 69 -10.97 6.99 0.63
C PHE A 69 -10.35 7.99 1.61
N TYR A 70 -10.62 7.85 2.91
CA TYR A 70 -9.98 8.72 3.91
C TYR A 70 -8.47 8.53 3.93
N GLY A 71 -8.00 7.26 3.84
CA GLY A 71 -6.59 6.97 3.68
C GLY A 71 -5.96 7.58 2.40
N LEU A 72 -6.72 7.76 1.34
CA LEU A 72 -6.25 8.45 0.14
C LEU A 72 -5.94 9.94 0.42
N ILE A 73 -6.80 10.61 1.19
CA ILE A 73 -6.62 12.03 1.53
C ILE A 73 -5.35 12.22 2.35
N GLY A 74 -5.14 11.39 3.38
CA GLY A 74 -3.94 11.45 4.19
C GLY A 74 -2.67 11.14 3.40
N ALA A 75 -2.71 10.12 2.54
CA ALA A 75 -1.60 9.81 1.63
C ALA A 75 -1.22 11.01 0.73
N TYR A 76 -2.19 11.78 0.25
CA TYR A 76 -1.93 12.98 -0.55
C TYR A 76 -1.29 14.10 0.28
N ILE A 77 -1.79 14.33 1.49
CA ILE A 77 -1.22 15.30 2.43
C ILE A 77 0.21 14.90 2.77
N PHE A 78 0.43 13.64 3.12
CA PHE A 78 1.76 13.13 3.41
C PHE A 78 2.71 13.32 2.22
N ARG A 79 2.27 12.97 1.01
CA ARG A 79 3.10 13.09 -0.20
C ARG A 79 3.43 14.54 -0.54
N PHE A 80 2.49 15.47 -0.33
CA PHE A 80 2.75 16.90 -0.44
C PHE A 80 3.85 17.36 0.52
N VAL A 81 3.74 16.96 1.79
CA VAL A 81 4.76 17.27 2.81
C VAL A 81 6.08 16.57 2.47
N ALA A 82 6.04 15.30 2.08
CA ALA A 82 7.21 14.49 1.77
C ALA A 82 8.03 15.07 0.61
N ILE A 83 7.37 15.53 -0.45
CA ILE A 83 8.04 16.18 -1.59
C ILE A 83 8.63 17.52 -1.15
N GLY A 84 7.92 18.30 -0.32
CA GLY A 84 8.44 19.55 0.24
C GLY A 84 9.68 19.36 1.11
N VAL A 85 9.71 18.31 1.95
CA VAL A 85 10.85 17.98 2.81
C VAL A 85 12.01 17.35 2.02
N GLY A 86 11.70 16.77 0.84
CA GLY A 86 12.70 16.23 -0.06
C GLY A 86 13.50 15.04 0.51
N THR A 87 14.77 15.01 0.21
CA THR A 87 15.68 13.91 0.56
C THR A 87 15.91 13.70 2.07
N PHE A 88 15.42 14.58 2.94
CA PHE A 88 15.53 14.39 4.40
C PHE A 88 14.74 13.17 4.90
N LEU A 89 13.73 12.74 4.16
CA LEU A 89 12.96 11.50 4.45
C LEU A 89 13.80 10.21 4.39
N VAL A 90 14.94 10.23 3.69
CA VAL A 90 15.85 9.07 3.56
C VAL A 90 16.32 8.53 4.91
N GLN A 91 16.34 9.36 5.93
CA GLN A 91 16.91 9.00 7.25
C GLN A 91 15.91 8.33 8.20
N ILE A 92 14.65 8.10 7.78
CA ILE A 92 13.60 7.61 8.69
C ILE A 92 13.50 6.06 8.66
N THR A 93 14.61 5.39 8.88
CA THR A 93 14.69 3.91 8.89
C THR A 93 13.76 3.27 9.93
N TRP A 94 13.57 3.89 11.09
CA TRP A 94 12.76 3.33 12.17
C TRP A 94 11.26 3.18 11.82
N ILE A 95 10.72 4.01 10.92
CA ILE A 95 9.33 3.89 10.45
C ILE A 95 9.11 2.57 9.73
N LYS A 96 10.07 2.14 8.90
CA LYS A 96 10.03 0.84 8.20
C LYS A 96 10.02 -0.33 9.19
N VAL A 97 10.84 -0.25 10.25
CA VAL A 97 10.88 -1.29 11.29
C VAL A 97 9.55 -1.38 12.03
N LEU A 98 8.99 -0.24 12.45
CA LEU A 98 7.70 -0.21 13.15
C LEU A 98 6.55 -0.69 12.25
N GLY A 99 6.51 -0.25 10.99
CA GLY A 99 5.52 -0.70 10.01
C GLY A 99 5.60 -2.20 9.76
N GLY A 100 6.80 -2.73 9.52
CA GLY A 100 7.03 -4.16 9.33
C GLY A 100 6.66 -4.99 10.56
N ALA A 101 7.01 -4.55 11.76
CA ALA A 101 6.64 -5.19 13.02
C ALA A 101 5.11 -5.20 13.23
N TYR A 102 4.43 -4.10 12.89
CA TYR A 102 2.97 -4.01 12.95
C TYR A 102 2.30 -4.98 11.95
N LEU A 103 2.84 -5.11 10.74
CA LEU A 103 2.36 -6.09 9.75
C LEU A 103 2.50 -7.52 10.25
N LEU A 104 3.67 -7.87 10.81
CA LEU A 104 3.90 -9.18 11.40
C LEU A 104 2.92 -9.46 12.53
N TRP A 105 2.70 -8.49 13.40
CA TRP A 105 1.73 -8.61 14.48
C TRP A 105 0.31 -8.85 13.98
N ILE A 106 -0.17 -8.09 13.00
CA ILE A 106 -1.50 -8.30 12.40
C ILE A 106 -1.61 -9.69 11.79
N ALA A 107 -0.64 -10.10 10.97
CA ALA A 107 -0.71 -11.35 10.23
C ALA A 107 -0.64 -12.56 11.17
N ILE A 108 0.30 -12.57 12.11
CA ILE A 108 0.46 -13.63 13.10
C ILE A 108 -0.78 -13.71 14.00
N SER A 109 -1.28 -12.56 14.45
CA SER A 109 -2.48 -12.48 15.29
C SER A 109 -3.70 -13.09 14.60
N ASN A 110 -3.88 -12.82 13.30
CA ASN A 110 -5.00 -13.35 12.54
C ASN A 110 -4.84 -14.84 12.19
N LEU A 111 -3.62 -15.32 11.89
CA LEU A 111 -3.39 -16.71 11.51
C LEU A 111 -3.44 -17.67 12.72
N PHE A 112 -2.93 -17.23 13.87
CA PHE A 112 -2.70 -18.14 15.00
C PHE A 112 -3.59 -17.87 16.21
N PHE A 113 -4.06 -16.63 16.43
CA PHE A 113 -4.79 -16.25 17.65
C PHE A 113 -6.27 -15.94 17.42
N LYS A 114 -6.74 -15.71 16.20
CA LYS A 114 -8.18 -15.67 15.91
C LYS A 114 -8.72 -17.10 15.85
N LYS A 115 -9.01 -17.68 17.02
CA LYS A 115 -10.07 -18.68 17.13
C LYS A 115 -11.40 -17.98 16.84
N HIS A 116 -12.22 -18.56 15.99
CA HIS A 116 -13.63 -18.23 15.93
C HIS A 116 -14.24 -18.50 17.31
N GLU A 117 -14.31 -17.47 18.16
CA GLU A 117 -15.20 -17.51 19.32
C GLU A 117 -16.60 -17.32 18.72
N GLU A 118 -17.25 -18.44 18.39
CA GLU A 118 -18.70 -18.48 18.27
C GLU A 118 -19.25 -18.21 19.68
N ASP A 119 -19.88 -17.04 19.90
CA ASP A 119 -20.70 -16.81 21.08
C ASP A 119 -21.86 -17.83 21.06
N GLU A 120 -22.36 -18.22 22.25
CA GLU A 120 -23.49 -19.14 22.42
C GLU A 120 -24.75 -18.76 21.61
N ASN A 121 -24.79 -17.58 20.99
CA ASN A 121 -25.88 -17.07 20.16
C ASN A 121 -25.56 -17.11 18.63
N GLY A 122 -24.43 -17.70 18.20
CA GLY A 122 -24.09 -17.82 16.78
C GLY A 122 -23.73 -16.53 16.06
N GLU A 123 -23.58 -15.41 16.76
CA GLU A 123 -23.12 -14.14 16.19
C GLU A 123 -21.59 -14.03 16.26
N VAL A 124 -20.96 -14.02 15.11
CA VAL A 124 -19.51 -13.77 14.98
C VAL A 124 -19.24 -12.32 15.36
N LYS A 125 -18.86 -12.07 16.61
CA LYS A 125 -18.34 -10.75 17.01
C LYS A 125 -17.00 -10.50 16.35
N ASN A 126 -17.03 -9.76 15.26
CA ASN A 126 -15.82 -9.22 14.62
C ASN A 126 -15.13 -8.25 15.58
N LYS A 127 -14.20 -8.74 16.40
CA LYS A 127 -13.30 -7.92 17.24
C LYS A 127 -12.23 -7.23 16.39
N GLY A 128 -12.62 -6.64 15.25
CA GLY A 128 -11.74 -5.81 14.44
C GLY A 128 -11.53 -4.42 15.06
N LEU A 129 -10.55 -3.69 14.55
CA LEU A 129 -10.37 -2.28 14.92
C LEU A 129 -11.63 -1.49 14.55
N SER A 130 -11.97 -0.46 15.36
CA SER A 130 -13.04 0.47 14.99
C SER A 130 -12.68 1.21 13.70
N PHE A 131 -13.68 1.73 12.97
CA PHE A 131 -13.51 2.42 11.71
C PHE A 131 -12.34 3.43 11.72
N TRP A 132 -12.34 4.38 12.66
CA TRP A 132 -11.30 5.41 12.74
C TRP A 132 -9.91 4.87 13.11
N ARG A 133 -9.85 3.83 13.92
CA ARG A 133 -8.58 3.15 14.21
C ARG A 133 -8.05 2.43 12.98
N THR A 134 -8.93 1.87 12.16
CA THR A 134 -8.55 1.27 10.88
C THR A 134 -8.05 2.32 9.91
N VAL A 135 -8.73 3.47 9.79
CA VAL A 135 -8.27 4.60 8.96
C VAL A 135 -6.89 5.04 9.40
N LEU A 136 -6.67 5.26 10.70
CA LEU A 136 -5.35 5.66 11.21
C LEU A 136 -4.28 4.60 10.94
N ALA A 137 -4.60 3.32 11.10
CA ALA A 137 -3.67 2.24 10.82
C ALA A 137 -3.32 2.19 9.31
N VAL A 138 -4.28 2.40 8.43
CA VAL A 138 -4.07 2.53 6.97
C VAL A 138 -3.14 3.70 6.66
N GLU A 139 -3.35 4.88 7.29
CA GLU A 139 -2.49 6.05 7.12
C GLU A 139 -1.04 5.79 7.54
N VAL A 140 -0.86 5.21 8.73
CA VAL A 140 0.48 4.87 9.23
C VAL A 140 1.21 3.92 8.29
N MET A 141 0.49 2.94 7.72
CA MET A 141 1.07 2.01 6.76
C MET A 141 1.38 2.69 5.42
N ASP A 142 0.50 3.56 4.94
CA ASP A 142 0.77 4.34 3.72
C ASP A 142 2.03 5.20 3.87
N ILE A 143 2.21 5.86 5.02
CA ILE A 143 3.42 6.62 5.31
C ILE A 143 4.64 5.70 5.27
N ALA A 144 4.58 4.55 5.94
CA ALA A 144 5.69 3.61 6.02
C ALA A 144 6.13 3.08 4.65
N PHE A 145 5.15 2.80 3.76
CA PHE A 145 5.41 2.35 2.40
C PHE A 145 5.82 3.48 1.44
N SER A 146 5.31 4.69 1.66
CA SER A 146 5.53 5.82 0.75
C SER A 146 6.96 6.35 0.78
N VAL A 147 7.75 6.06 1.82
CA VAL A 147 9.14 6.53 1.91
C VAL A 147 9.94 6.04 0.69
N ASP A 148 9.86 4.75 0.35
CA ASP A 148 10.64 4.18 -0.74
C ASP A 148 10.15 4.67 -2.11
N SER A 149 8.84 4.79 -2.30
CA SER A 149 8.27 5.27 -3.57
C SER A 149 8.54 6.76 -3.82
N VAL A 150 8.51 7.58 -2.77
CA VAL A 150 8.89 9.00 -2.88
C VAL A 150 10.37 9.15 -3.23
N LEU A 151 11.24 8.34 -2.62
CA LEU A 151 12.67 8.35 -2.95
C LEU A 151 12.93 7.90 -4.40
N ALA A 152 12.25 6.83 -4.84
CA ALA A 152 12.34 6.37 -6.21
C ALA A 152 11.85 7.46 -7.19
N ALA A 153 10.80 8.21 -6.84
CA ALA A 153 10.29 9.30 -7.65
C ALA A 153 11.30 10.45 -7.80
N PHE A 154 12.04 10.81 -6.74
CA PHE A 154 13.13 11.78 -6.83
C PHE A 154 14.28 11.32 -7.74
N GLY A 155 14.49 10.02 -7.89
CA GLY A 155 15.44 9.46 -8.87
C GLY A 155 15.01 9.63 -10.32
N VAL A 156 13.73 9.91 -10.59
CA VAL A 156 13.16 10.07 -11.94
C VAL A 156 13.02 11.53 -12.33
N SER A 157 12.65 12.42 -11.40
CA SER A 157 12.43 13.84 -11.67
C SER A 157 12.70 14.68 -10.42
N GLU A 158 13.12 15.92 -10.65
CA GLU A 158 13.24 16.95 -9.60
C GLU A 158 12.08 17.95 -9.64
N LYS A 159 11.22 17.90 -10.68
CA LYS A 159 10.10 18.81 -10.84
C LYS A 159 8.99 18.49 -9.84
N VAL A 160 8.76 19.38 -8.88
CA VAL A 160 7.84 19.22 -7.76
C VAL A 160 6.43 18.81 -8.20
N TRP A 161 5.85 19.48 -9.22
CA TRP A 161 4.53 19.17 -9.74
C TRP A 161 4.47 17.82 -10.48
N VAL A 162 5.55 17.44 -11.18
CA VAL A 162 5.64 16.11 -11.82
C VAL A 162 5.64 15.01 -10.77
N LEU A 163 6.43 15.17 -9.72
CA LEU A 163 6.49 14.24 -8.58
C LEU A 163 5.13 14.14 -7.89
N PHE A 164 4.49 15.28 -7.64
CA PHE A 164 3.21 15.34 -6.93
C PHE A 164 2.08 14.71 -7.75
N LEU A 165 1.94 15.05 -9.02
CA LEU A 165 0.92 14.49 -9.91
C LEU A 165 1.15 12.99 -10.14
N GLY A 166 2.38 12.56 -10.41
CA GLY A 166 2.74 11.16 -10.54
C GLY A 166 2.40 10.38 -9.27
N GLY A 167 2.71 10.95 -8.12
CA GLY A 167 2.40 10.38 -6.83
C GLY A 167 0.91 10.28 -6.52
N ILE A 168 0.13 11.33 -6.77
CA ILE A 168 -1.33 11.32 -6.61
C ILE A 168 -1.97 10.22 -7.46
N LEU A 169 -1.63 10.19 -8.75
CA LEU A 169 -2.19 9.21 -9.69
C LEU A 169 -1.75 7.78 -9.34
N GLY A 170 -0.50 7.60 -8.90
CA GLY A 170 0.02 6.32 -8.46
C GLY A 170 -0.70 5.78 -7.23
N VAL A 171 -0.90 6.61 -6.20
CA VAL A 171 -1.67 6.22 -5.00
C VAL A 171 -3.14 5.92 -5.35
N LEU A 172 -3.74 6.71 -6.24
CA LEU A 172 -5.10 6.46 -6.72
C LEU A 172 -5.20 5.09 -7.41
N MET A 173 -4.24 4.76 -8.28
CA MET A 173 -4.14 3.45 -8.92
C MET A 173 -3.99 2.33 -7.89
N MET A 174 -3.11 2.48 -6.90
CA MET A 174 -2.94 1.52 -5.82
C MET A 174 -4.25 1.27 -5.05
N ARG A 175 -5.04 2.31 -4.77
CA ARG A 175 -6.37 2.15 -4.13
C ARG A 175 -7.35 1.37 -5.01
N GLY A 176 -7.29 1.56 -6.32
CA GLY A 176 -8.04 0.75 -7.28
C GLY A 176 -7.65 -0.73 -7.21
N VAL A 177 -6.36 -1.02 -7.18
CA VAL A 177 -5.83 -2.39 -7.03
C VAL A 177 -6.26 -3.01 -5.69
N ALA A 178 -6.21 -2.26 -4.58
CA ALA A 178 -6.70 -2.73 -3.28
C ALA A 178 -8.18 -3.14 -3.32
N GLN A 179 -9.03 -2.40 -4.04
CA GLN A 179 -10.43 -2.78 -4.22
C GLN A 179 -10.61 -4.06 -5.06
N VAL A 180 -9.72 -4.30 -6.02
CA VAL A 180 -9.71 -5.57 -6.78
C VAL A 180 -9.32 -6.72 -5.86
N PHE A 181 -8.30 -6.57 -5.02
CA PHE A 181 -7.92 -7.58 -4.03
C PHE A 181 -9.07 -7.88 -3.04
N LEU A 182 -9.76 -6.85 -2.53
CA LEU A 182 -10.94 -7.05 -1.67
C LEU A 182 -11.99 -7.93 -2.36
N LYS A 183 -12.33 -7.64 -3.62
CA LYS A 183 -13.30 -8.43 -4.38
C LYS A 183 -12.85 -9.86 -4.61
N LEU A 184 -11.56 -10.08 -4.85
CA LEU A 184 -10.98 -11.41 -5.03
C LEU A 184 -11.05 -12.22 -3.73
N ILE A 185 -10.66 -11.62 -2.60
CA ILE A 185 -10.72 -12.26 -1.28
C ILE A 185 -12.18 -12.57 -0.88
N ASP A 186 -13.14 -11.72 -1.26
CA ASP A 186 -14.56 -11.99 -1.02
C ASP A 186 -15.10 -13.17 -1.83
N LYS A 187 -14.57 -13.37 -3.06
CA LYS A 187 -14.97 -14.48 -3.93
C LYS A 187 -14.29 -15.80 -3.59
N ILE A 188 -13.07 -15.75 -3.11
CA ILE A 188 -12.19 -16.91 -2.84
C ILE A 188 -11.68 -16.78 -1.42
N PRO A 189 -12.39 -17.35 -0.41
CA PRO A 189 -12.03 -17.22 1.00
C PRO A 189 -10.62 -17.72 1.35
N GLU A 190 -10.11 -18.70 0.60
CA GLU A 190 -8.75 -19.23 0.79
C GLU A 190 -7.67 -18.16 0.56
N LEU A 191 -7.96 -17.15 -0.28
CA LEU A 191 -7.05 -16.03 -0.52
C LEU A 191 -6.82 -15.17 0.73
N GLU A 192 -7.74 -15.18 1.70
CA GLU A 192 -7.54 -14.44 2.95
C GLU A 192 -6.35 -14.98 3.74
N ARG A 193 -6.24 -16.31 3.86
CA ARG A 193 -5.09 -16.94 4.52
C ARG A 193 -3.79 -16.68 3.76
N THR A 194 -3.82 -16.81 2.44
CA THR A 194 -2.68 -16.52 1.57
C THR A 194 -2.25 -15.06 1.71
N ALA A 195 -3.20 -14.13 1.78
CA ALA A 195 -2.91 -12.72 1.99
C ALA A 195 -2.21 -12.46 3.33
N PHE A 196 -2.59 -13.12 4.43
CA PHE A 196 -1.87 -13.00 5.70
C PHE A 196 -0.45 -13.57 5.63
N ILE A 197 -0.24 -14.69 4.91
CA ILE A 197 1.11 -15.24 4.67
C ILE A 197 1.96 -14.23 3.88
N LEU A 198 1.38 -13.60 2.86
CA LEU A 198 2.06 -12.56 2.09
C LEU A 198 2.38 -11.34 2.94
N ILE A 199 1.49 -10.93 3.86
CA ILE A 199 1.74 -9.83 4.79
C ILE A 199 2.93 -10.14 5.71
N ILE A 200 3.13 -11.39 6.13
CA ILE A 200 4.34 -11.80 6.86
C ILE A 200 5.59 -11.57 5.99
N ILE A 201 5.56 -12.03 4.74
CA ILE A 201 6.69 -11.88 3.82
C ILE A 201 6.99 -10.38 3.56
N ILE A 202 5.94 -9.56 3.40
CA ILE A 202 6.06 -8.11 3.21
C ILE A 202 6.66 -7.44 4.46
N GLY A 203 6.16 -7.79 5.64
CA GLY A 203 6.68 -7.26 6.90
C GLY A 203 8.17 -7.62 7.13
N LEU A 204 8.56 -8.86 6.82
CA LEU A 204 9.95 -9.29 6.88
C LEU A 204 10.83 -8.55 5.86
N LYS A 205 10.37 -8.41 4.61
CA LYS A 205 11.07 -7.63 3.57
C LYS A 205 11.28 -6.18 4.02
N MET A 206 10.25 -5.58 4.62
CA MET A 206 10.29 -4.19 5.08
C MET A 206 11.31 -4.00 6.21
N ILE A 207 11.35 -4.91 7.18
CA ILE A 207 12.34 -4.90 8.25
C ILE A 207 13.74 -5.15 7.68
N ALA A 208 13.92 -6.15 6.82
CA ALA A 208 15.20 -6.45 6.18
C ALA A 208 15.74 -5.24 5.40
N GLY A 209 14.89 -4.56 4.62
CA GLY A 209 15.24 -3.33 3.90
C GLY A 209 15.66 -2.19 4.82
N ALA A 210 15.09 -2.08 6.02
CA ALA A 210 15.49 -1.11 7.03
C ALA A 210 16.95 -1.32 7.53
N PHE A 211 17.44 -2.56 7.46
CA PHE A 211 18.83 -2.92 7.81
C PHE A 211 19.74 -3.04 6.59
N GLY A 212 19.32 -2.59 5.41
CA GLY A 212 20.12 -2.60 4.18
C GLY A 212 20.14 -3.92 3.41
N PHE A 213 19.30 -4.89 3.79
CA PHE A 213 19.14 -6.14 3.03
C PHE A 213 18.08 -5.96 1.96
N GLU A 214 18.51 -5.73 0.73
CA GLU A 214 17.60 -5.57 -0.39
C GLU A 214 17.20 -6.92 -0.99
N VAL A 215 15.90 -7.21 -0.98
CA VAL A 215 15.32 -8.35 -1.68
C VAL A 215 15.00 -7.95 -3.12
N SER A 216 15.49 -8.71 -4.10
CA SER A 216 15.19 -8.46 -5.51
C SER A 216 13.68 -8.33 -5.73
N HIS A 217 13.27 -7.23 -6.38
CA HIS A 217 11.86 -6.98 -6.71
C HIS A 217 11.26 -8.12 -7.56
N VAL A 218 12.03 -8.63 -8.54
CA VAL A 218 11.57 -9.73 -9.40
C VAL A 218 11.29 -10.99 -8.59
N LEU A 219 12.19 -11.38 -7.69
CA LEU A 219 12.02 -12.54 -6.83
C LEU A 219 10.78 -12.36 -5.94
N PHE A 220 10.65 -11.19 -5.32
CA PHE A 220 9.54 -10.88 -4.42
C PHE A 220 8.18 -10.93 -5.13
N PHE A 221 8.05 -10.27 -6.29
CA PHE A 221 6.83 -10.32 -7.10
C PHE A 221 6.52 -11.72 -7.61
N SER A 222 7.53 -12.50 -7.99
CA SER A 222 7.34 -13.89 -8.39
C SER A 222 6.73 -14.72 -7.27
N VAL A 223 7.19 -14.55 -6.03
CA VAL A 223 6.63 -15.22 -4.85
C VAL A 223 5.15 -14.83 -4.64
N ILE A 224 4.82 -13.54 -4.73
CA ILE A 224 3.44 -13.05 -4.59
C ILE A 224 2.55 -13.70 -5.66
N ILE A 225 2.96 -13.65 -6.93
CA ILE A 225 2.18 -14.18 -8.05
C ILE A 225 1.98 -15.68 -7.90
N VAL A 226 3.04 -16.43 -7.59
CA VAL A 226 2.97 -17.90 -7.42
C VAL A 226 2.02 -18.28 -6.28
N LEU A 227 2.10 -17.61 -5.14
CA LEU A 227 1.22 -17.89 -4.00
C LEU A 227 -0.24 -17.52 -4.31
N PHE A 228 -0.47 -16.36 -4.93
CA PHE A 228 -1.82 -15.90 -5.27
C PHE A 228 -2.48 -16.77 -6.34
N VAL A 229 -1.80 -16.97 -7.47
CA VAL A 229 -2.31 -17.79 -8.58
C VAL A 229 -2.41 -19.25 -8.14
N GLY A 230 -1.44 -19.78 -7.40
CA GLY A 230 -1.49 -21.13 -6.85
C GLY A 230 -2.70 -21.35 -5.97
N THR A 231 -3.02 -20.40 -5.10
CA THR A 231 -4.22 -20.46 -4.24
C THR A 231 -5.50 -20.45 -5.07
N ILE A 232 -5.59 -19.58 -6.09
CA ILE A 232 -6.77 -19.52 -6.98
C ILE A 232 -6.97 -20.86 -7.69
N VAL A 233 -5.90 -21.41 -8.29
CA VAL A 233 -5.97 -22.68 -9.01
C VAL A 233 -6.40 -23.82 -8.07
N LEU A 234 -5.79 -23.92 -6.90
CA LEU A 234 -6.14 -24.94 -5.91
C LEU A 234 -7.60 -24.81 -5.44
N SER A 235 -8.09 -23.60 -5.21
CA SER A 235 -9.49 -23.35 -4.83
C SER A 235 -10.46 -23.78 -5.93
N LEU A 236 -10.17 -23.43 -7.19
CA LEU A 236 -11.00 -23.82 -8.33
C LEU A 236 -11.03 -25.36 -8.53
N LEU A 237 -9.88 -26.03 -8.44
CA LEU A 237 -9.80 -27.49 -8.54
C LEU A 237 -10.58 -28.18 -7.41
N ARG A 238 -10.48 -27.68 -6.19
CA ARG A 238 -11.19 -28.22 -5.03
C ARG A 238 -12.71 -28.08 -5.17
N ASN A 239 -13.18 -26.95 -5.69
CA ASN A 239 -14.60 -26.70 -5.91
C ASN A 239 -15.17 -27.60 -7.02
N LYS A 240 -14.39 -27.86 -8.10
CA LYS A 240 -14.78 -28.78 -9.17
C LYS A 240 -14.96 -30.21 -8.63
N ASN A 241 -13.99 -30.71 -7.85
CA ASN A 241 -14.05 -32.06 -7.28
C ASN A 241 -15.24 -32.23 -6.29
N LYS A 242 -15.63 -31.18 -5.56
CA LYS A 242 -16.81 -31.21 -4.71
C LYS A 242 -18.11 -31.31 -5.51
N SER A 243 -18.22 -30.64 -6.64
CA SER A 243 -19.42 -30.71 -7.50
C SER A 243 -19.58 -32.06 -8.19
N GLU A 244 -18.46 -32.73 -8.51
CA GLU A 244 -18.46 -34.08 -9.09
C GLU A 244 -18.76 -35.19 -8.08
N SER A 245 -18.50 -34.97 -6.77
CA SER A 245 -18.80 -35.94 -5.72
C SER A 245 -20.23 -35.88 -5.18
N THR A 246 -21.02 -34.90 -5.60
CA THR A 246 -22.41 -34.67 -5.14
C THR A 246 -23.46 -35.03 -6.22
N ASN A 247 -23.03 -35.40 -7.42
CA ASN A 247 -23.82 -36.01 -8.50
C ASN A 247 -23.56 -37.50 -8.57
#